data_9d342239963e4a2faa6f9e09194487c4
#
_entry.id   9d342239963e4a2faa6f9e09194487c4
#
_cell.length_a   1.000
_cell.length_b   1.000
_cell.length_c   1.000
_cell.angle_alpha   90.00
_cell.angle_beta   90.00
_cell.angle_gamma   90.00
#
_symmetry.space_group_name_H-M   'P 1'
#
loop_
_entity.id
_entity.type
_entity.pdbx_description
1 polymer ?
#
loop_
_entity_poly.entity_id
_entity_poly.type
_entity_poly.pdbx_seq_one_letter_code
_entity_poly.pdbx_strand_id
1 'polypeptide(L)'
;MAEHDSRLLTEARRGDERSFDALYQRHVAPLFRFAWRLTGSTSAAEDVVQECWVSILQHDRFRADRGSVRGYLFGIVRNLAFERLRIRDGKSGEPADGETDGGPFEDLLALERSEAVARAVAALVPLQREALILFEYEDLSLEEIAQATGVDLGAVKARLHRARGTLRRRLAPLMATRPAQRRLS
;
A
#
# COMPACT_ATOMS: atom_id res chain seq x y z
N MET A 1 -4.31 20.17 0.09
CA MET A 1 -5.02 18.89 -0.08
C MET A 1 -5.52 18.33 1.25
N ALA A 2 -4.69 18.22 2.28
CA ALA A 2 -5.08 17.68 3.60
C ALA A 2 -6.25 18.45 4.29
N GLU A 3 -6.24 19.77 4.24
CA GLU A 3 -7.29 20.62 4.83
C GLU A 3 -8.65 20.44 4.11
N HIS A 4 -8.62 20.24 2.79
CA HIS A 4 -9.82 19.97 2.01
C HIS A 4 -10.45 18.62 2.38
N ASP A 5 -9.64 17.55 2.52
CA ASP A 5 -10.14 16.23 2.92
C ASP A 5 -10.70 16.23 4.35
N SER A 6 -10.11 17.01 5.26
CA SER A 6 -10.61 17.16 6.63
C SER A 6 -12.00 17.80 6.66
N ARG A 7 -12.25 18.78 5.78
CA ARG A 7 -13.57 19.40 5.62
C ARG A 7 -14.57 18.41 5.05
N LEU A 8 -14.22 17.72 3.93
CA LEU A 8 -15.08 16.71 3.33
C LEU A 8 -15.48 15.62 4.33
N LEU A 9 -14.53 15.15 5.15
CA LEU A 9 -14.82 14.15 6.18
C LEU A 9 -15.81 14.66 7.22
N THR A 10 -15.65 15.92 7.63
CA THR A 10 -16.56 16.54 8.62
C THR A 10 -17.97 16.68 8.06
N GLU A 11 -18.11 17.10 6.80
CA GLU A 11 -19.40 17.25 6.12
C GLU A 11 -20.04 15.87 5.86
N ALA A 12 -19.29 14.89 5.40
CA ALA A 12 -19.75 13.51 5.20
C ALA A 12 -20.32 12.88 6.48
N ARG A 13 -19.67 13.09 7.62
CA ARG A 13 -20.17 12.63 8.94
C ARG A 13 -21.47 13.31 9.38
N ARG A 14 -21.78 14.48 8.84
CA ARG A 14 -23.06 15.18 9.05
C ARG A 14 -24.15 14.74 8.08
N GLY A 15 -23.85 13.77 7.20
CA GLY A 15 -24.79 13.22 6.24
C GLY A 15 -24.73 13.87 4.85
N ASP A 16 -23.69 14.68 4.55
CA ASP A 16 -23.53 15.20 3.19
C ASP A 16 -22.94 14.13 2.24
N GLU A 17 -23.82 13.56 1.42
CA GLU A 17 -23.46 12.49 0.48
C GLU A 17 -22.43 12.95 -0.56
N ARG A 18 -22.51 14.22 -1.02
CA ARG A 18 -21.56 14.75 -2.01
C ARG A 18 -20.14 14.83 -1.47
N SER A 19 -19.99 15.25 -0.24
CA SER A 19 -18.69 15.28 0.44
C SER A 19 -18.16 13.87 0.70
N PHE A 20 -19.04 12.92 1.01
CA PHE A 20 -18.66 11.50 1.09
C PHE A 20 -18.18 10.98 -0.25
N ASP A 21 -18.95 11.16 -1.32
CA ASP A 21 -18.59 10.69 -2.67
C ASP A 21 -17.25 11.26 -3.13
N ALA A 22 -17.02 12.55 -2.92
CA ALA A 22 -15.78 13.21 -3.29
C ALA A 22 -14.57 12.62 -2.54
N LEU A 23 -14.72 12.32 -1.26
CA LEU A 23 -13.69 11.71 -0.44
C LEU A 23 -13.46 10.24 -0.84
N TYR A 24 -14.55 9.50 -1.04
CA TYR A 24 -14.54 8.10 -1.46
C TYR A 24 -13.81 7.92 -2.79
N GLN A 25 -14.23 8.63 -3.84
CA GLN A 25 -13.62 8.54 -5.18
C GLN A 25 -12.12 8.85 -5.18
N ARG A 26 -11.68 9.75 -4.30
CA ARG A 26 -10.26 10.11 -4.19
C ARG A 26 -9.42 9.01 -3.56
N HIS A 27 -9.96 8.28 -2.60
CA HIS A 27 -9.16 7.38 -1.76
C HIS A 27 -9.45 5.89 -1.96
N VAL A 28 -10.59 5.49 -2.55
CA VAL A 28 -10.97 4.07 -2.64
C VAL A 28 -9.95 3.23 -3.40
N ALA A 29 -9.52 3.67 -4.58
CA ALA A 29 -8.59 2.90 -5.40
C ALA A 29 -7.19 2.74 -4.75
N PRO A 30 -6.54 3.80 -4.22
CA PRO A 30 -5.31 3.64 -3.45
C PRO A 30 -5.43 2.72 -2.23
N LEU A 31 -6.51 2.84 -1.46
CA LEU A 31 -6.75 2.00 -0.28
C LEU A 31 -6.95 0.53 -0.68
N PHE A 32 -7.69 0.27 -1.76
CA PHE A 32 -7.88 -1.08 -2.28
C PHE A 32 -6.56 -1.71 -2.73
N ARG A 33 -5.75 -1.00 -3.53
CA ARG A 33 -4.43 -1.49 -3.95
C ARG A 33 -3.53 -1.82 -2.76
N PHE A 34 -3.52 -0.98 -1.75
CA PHE A 34 -2.74 -1.21 -0.53
C PHE A 34 -3.24 -2.45 0.23
N ALA A 35 -4.56 -2.54 0.46
CA ALA A 35 -5.18 -3.70 1.12
C ALA A 35 -4.87 -5.00 0.37
N TRP A 36 -5.00 -4.99 -0.97
CA TRP A 36 -4.70 -6.14 -1.81
C TRP A 36 -3.23 -6.57 -1.73
N ARG A 37 -2.30 -5.62 -1.77
CA ARG A 37 -0.86 -5.90 -1.61
C ARG A 37 -0.51 -6.49 -0.25
N LEU A 38 -1.27 -6.18 0.78
CA LEU A 38 -1.08 -6.75 2.11
C LEU A 38 -1.73 -8.13 2.23
N THR A 39 -2.97 -8.29 1.79
CA THR A 39 -3.77 -9.50 2.00
C THR A 39 -3.55 -10.58 0.95
N GLY A 40 -3.17 -10.19 -0.28
CA GLY A 40 -3.07 -11.08 -1.44
C GLY A 40 -4.42 -11.61 -1.92
N SER A 41 -5.55 -11.02 -1.53
CA SER A 41 -6.90 -11.47 -1.86
C SER A 41 -7.80 -10.29 -2.18
N THR A 42 -8.48 -10.35 -3.33
CA THR A 42 -9.42 -9.31 -3.78
C THR A 42 -10.58 -9.17 -2.80
N SER A 43 -11.21 -10.28 -2.41
CA SER A 43 -12.33 -10.28 -1.47
C SER A 43 -11.93 -9.71 -0.10
N ALA A 44 -10.77 -10.12 0.44
CA ALA A 44 -10.28 -9.58 1.70
C ALA A 44 -9.95 -8.08 1.61
N ALA A 45 -9.46 -7.61 0.46
CA ALA A 45 -9.18 -6.19 0.24
C ALA A 45 -10.46 -5.37 0.15
N GLU A 46 -11.49 -5.87 -0.55
CA GLU A 46 -12.81 -5.23 -0.62
C GLU A 46 -13.44 -5.09 0.75
N ASP A 47 -13.46 -6.16 1.53
CA ASP A 47 -13.97 -6.16 2.90
C ASP A 47 -13.24 -5.16 3.80
N VAL A 48 -11.91 -5.13 3.73
CA VAL A 48 -11.08 -4.19 4.52
C VAL A 48 -11.41 -2.75 4.16
N VAL A 49 -11.54 -2.45 2.87
CA VAL A 49 -11.85 -1.08 2.41
C VAL A 49 -13.27 -0.69 2.80
N GLN A 50 -14.24 -1.59 2.66
CA GLN A 50 -15.61 -1.34 3.09
C GLN A 50 -15.68 -1.05 4.60
N GLU A 51 -15.04 -1.88 5.42
CA GLU A 51 -14.99 -1.69 6.88
C GLU A 51 -14.27 -0.40 7.27
N CYS A 52 -13.22 -0.01 6.54
CA CYS A 52 -12.55 1.27 6.72
C CYS A 52 -13.53 2.44 6.55
N TRP A 53 -14.34 2.45 5.47
CA TRP A 53 -15.32 3.50 5.21
C TRP A 53 -16.43 3.54 6.26
N VAL A 54 -16.93 2.38 6.68
CA VAL A 54 -17.89 2.30 7.78
C VAL A 54 -17.28 2.86 9.06
N SER A 55 -16.06 2.46 9.40
CA SER A 55 -15.37 2.91 10.61
C SER A 55 -15.14 4.42 10.66
N ILE A 56 -14.72 5.04 9.53
CA ILE A 56 -14.42 6.47 9.52
C ILE A 56 -15.67 7.34 9.63
N LEU A 57 -16.82 6.84 9.17
CA LEU A 57 -18.10 7.53 9.31
C LEU A 57 -18.69 7.39 10.71
N GLN A 58 -18.59 6.20 11.31
CA GLN A 58 -19.18 5.91 12.61
C GLN A 58 -18.39 6.47 13.80
N HIS A 59 -17.06 6.62 13.65
CA HIS A 59 -16.21 6.99 14.77
C HIS A 59 -15.48 8.31 14.52
N ASP A 60 -15.73 9.31 15.36
CA ASP A 60 -15.01 10.59 15.33
C ASP A 60 -13.64 10.50 16.03
N ARG A 61 -12.75 9.66 15.49
CA ARG A 61 -11.39 9.47 16.01
C ARG A 61 -10.32 10.24 15.24
N PHE A 62 -10.67 10.76 14.07
CA PHE A 62 -9.74 11.57 13.29
C PHE A 62 -9.45 12.89 13.99
N ARG A 63 -8.18 13.28 14.03
CA ARG A 63 -7.70 14.56 14.58
C ARG A 63 -6.80 15.23 13.54
N ALA A 64 -7.21 16.38 13.03
CA ALA A 64 -6.48 17.12 12.00
C ALA A 64 -5.10 17.62 12.49
N ASP A 65 -4.94 17.85 13.79
CA ASP A 65 -3.67 18.20 14.43
C ASP A 65 -2.67 17.04 14.49
N ARG A 66 -3.11 15.80 14.26
CA ARG A 66 -2.28 14.59 14.26
C ARG A 66 -1.90 14.09 12.88
N GLY A 67 -2.36 14.76 11.81
CA GLY A 67 -1.98 14.42 10.45
C GLY A 67 -3.12 14.51 9.44
N SER A 68 -2.92 13.89 8.27
CA SER A 68 -3.86 13.93 7.16
C SER A 68 -4.96 12.87 7.26
N VAL A 69 -6.12 13.14 6.64
CA VAL A 69 -7.19 12.12 6.45
C VAL A 69 -6.64 10.92 5.70
N ARG A 70 -5.79 11.16 4.70
CA ARG A 70 -5.15 10.11 3.91
C ARG A 70 -4.34 9.17 4.79
N GLY A 71 -3.39 9.68 5.57
CA GLY A 71 -2.59 8.89 6.50
C GLY A 71 -3.44 8.11 7.50
N TYR A 72 -4.54 8.73 7.97
CA TYR A 72 -5.48 8.08 8.88
C TYR A 72 -6.24 6.92 8.23
N LEU A 73 -6.74 7.07 6.99
CA LEU A 73 -7.39 6.01 6.23
C LEU A 73 -6.44 4.83 5.99
N PHE A 74 -5.21 5.08 5.55
CA PHE A 74 -4.19 4.04 5.39
C PHE A 74 -3.88 3.32 6.71
N GLY A 75 -3.89 4.03 7.83
CA GLY A 75 -3.74 3.44 9.17
C GLY A 75 -4.88 2.48 9.54
N ILE A 76 -6.13 2.83 9.22
CA ILE A 76 -7.30 1.94 9.43
C ILE A 76 -7.16 0.68 8.57
N VAL A 77 -6.97 0.85 7.25
CA VAL A 77 -6.82 -0.27 6.29
C VAL A 77 -5.68 -1.20 6.71
N ARG A 78 -4.55 -0.63 7.12
CA ARG A 78 -3.42 -1.38 7.65
C ARG A 78 -3.82 -2.29 8.82
N ASN A 79 -4.45 -1.71 9.82
CA ASN A 79 -4.81 -2.45 11.04
C ASN A 79 -5.80 -3.58 10.73
N LEU A 80 -6.82 -3.29 9.91
CA LEU A 80 -7.81 -4.29 9.47
C LEU A 80 -7.16 -5.41 8.63
N ALA A 81 -6.26 -5.07 7.71
CA ALA A 81 -5.54 -6.06 6.90
C ALA A 81 -4.66 -6.98 7.76
N PHE A 82 -3.91 -6.43 8.71
CA PHE A 82 -3.08 -7.24 9.62
C PHE A 82 -3.92 -8.10 10.57
N GLU A 83 -5.06 -7.62 11.00
CA GLU A 83 -5.99 -8.43 11.80
C GLU A 83 -6.48 -9.65 11.03
N ARG A 84 -6.88 -9.46 9.76
CA ARG A 84 -7.28 -10.57 8.88
C ARG A 84 -6.15 -11.55 8.60
N LEU A 85 -4.93 -11.06 8.36
CA LEU A 85 -3.76 -11.93 8.20
C LEU A 85 -3.48 -12.76 9.45
N ARG A 86 -3.54 -12.17 10.63
CA ARG A 86 -3.35 -12.89 11.90
C ARG A 86 -4.41 -13.98 12.11
N ILE A 87 -5.68 -13.70 11.75
CA ILE A 87 -6.76 -14.70 11.84
C ILE A 87 -6.52 -15.83 10.84
N ARG A 88 -6.04 -15.53 9.63
CA ARG A 88 -5.71 -16.51 8.60
C ARG A 88 -4.53 -17.39 9.01
N ASP A 89 -3.47 -16.82 9.52
CA ASP A 89 -2.28 -17.56 9.99
C ASP A 89 -2.60 -18.47 11.17
N GLY A 90 -3.60 -18.14 11.99
CA GLY A 90 -4.14 -19.01 13.03
C GLY A 90 -5.04 -20.14 12.52
N LYS A 91 -5.45 -20.12 11.24
CA LYS A 91 -6.33 -21.10 10.58
C LYS A 91 -5.66 -21.67 9.34
N SER A 92 -4.49 -22.30 9.45
CA SER A 92 -3.75 -23.03 8.37
C SER A 92 -3.96 -22.45 6.96
N GLY A 93 -2.95 -21.72 6.46
CA GLY A 93 -3.10 -20.95 5.23
C GLY A 93 -2.81 -21.71 3.94
N GLU A 94 -3.59 -21.42 2.90
CA GLU A 94 -3.17 -21.56 1.51
C GLU A 94 -2.60 -20.22 1.00
N PRO A 95 -1.54 -20.23 0.16
CA PRO A 95 -1.06 -19.00 -0.48
C PRO A 95 -2.09 -18.48 -1.47
N ALA A 96 -2.36 -17.17 -1.43
CA ALA A 96 -3.24 -16.55 -2.40
C ALA A 96 -2.54 -16.44 -3.76
N ASP A 97 -3.14 -17.03 -4.79
CA ASP A 97 -2.75 -16.87 -6.18
C ASP A 97 -3.02 -15.42 -6.61
N GLY A 98 -1.93 -14.68 -6.87
CA GLY A 98 -2.00 -13.35 -7.46
C GLY A 98 -2.12 -13.47 -8.98
N GLU A 99 -3.30 -13.25 -9.55
CA GLU A 99 -3.46 -13.08 -10.99
C GLU A 99 -2.83 -11.75 -11.44
N THR A 100 -1.85 -11.86 -12.32
CA THR A 100 -1.27 -10.73 -13.08
C THR A 100 -1.84 -10.78 -14.50
N ASP A 101 -2.57 -9.73 -14.87
CA ASP A 101 -3.06 -9.52 -16.24
C ASP A 101 -1.97 -8.81 -17.08
N GLY A 102 -1.52 -9.39 -18.18
CA GLY A 102 -0.45 -8.88 -19.04
C GLY A 102 -0.58 -9.32 -20.50
N GLY A 103 -0.47 -8.38 -21.42
CA GLY A 103 -0.57 -8.55 -22.87
C GLY A 103 0.78 -8.81 -23.59
N PRO A 104 0.83 -9.01 -24.94
CA PRO A 104 1.83 -9.88 -25.57
C PRO A 104 3.09 -9.19 -26.13
N PHE A 105 4.18 -9.92 -26.04
CA PHE A 105 5.49 -9.95 -26.74
C PHE A 105 6.59 -8.89 -26.53
N GLU A 106 6.37 -7.60 -26.48
CA GLU A 106 7.42 -6.65 -25.99
C GLU A 106 7.50 -6.67 -24.47
N ASP A 107 6.50 -7.24 -23.88
CA ASP A 107 6.26 -7.34 -22.46
C ASP A 107 6.97 -8.49 -21.74
N LEU A 108 7.49 -9.52 -22.44
CA LEU A 108 8.02 -10.70 -21.73
C LEU A 108 9.20 -10.35 -20.81
N LEU A 109 10.15 -9.53 -21.29
CA LEU A 109 11.28 -9.06 -20.47
C LEU A 109 10.84 -8.03 -19.42
N ALA A 110 9.82 -7.21 -19.74
CA ALA A 110 9.22 -6.29 -18.79
C ALA A 110 8.40 -7.06 -17.74
N LEU A 111 7.68 -8.09 -18.16
CA LEU A 111 6.91 -9.00 -17.33
C LEU A 111 7.81 -9.80 -16.37
N GLU A 112 8.88 -10.43 -16.89
CA GLU A 112 9.88 -11.14 -16.07
C GLU A 112 10.53 -10.22 -15.03
N ARG A 113 10.83 -8.97 -15.41
CA ARG A 113 11.35 -7.97 -14.48
C ARG A 113 10.30 -7.54 -13.47
N SER A 114 9.05 -7.36 -13.90
CA SER A 114 7.92 -7.02 -13.02
C SER A 114 7.66 -8.12 -12.01
N GLU A 115 7.64 -9.36 -12.43
CA GLU A 115 7.50 -10.54 -11.54
C GLU A 115 8.68 -10.69 -10.59
N ALA A 116 9.90 -10.48 -11.06
CA ALA A 116 11.08 -10.54 -10.20
C ALA A 116 11.07 -9.44 -9.13
N VAL A 117 10.63 -8.23 -9.50
CA VAL A 117 10.42 -7.12 -8.54
C VAL A 117 9.32 -7.47 -7.56
N ALA A 118 8.17 -7.99 -8.05
CA ALA A 118 7.06 -8.39 -7.19
C ALA A 118 7.48 -9.47 -6.18
N ARG A 119 8.20 -10.52 -6.64
CA ARG A 119 8.77 -11.56 -5.77
C ARG A 119 9.78 -10.99 -4.77
N ALA A 120 10.63 -10.05 -5.19
CA ALA A 120 11.60 -9.42 -4.30
C ALA A 120 10.93 -8.57 -3.21
N VAL A 121 9.86 -7.86 -3.57
CA VAL A 121 9.05 -7.07 -2.62
C VAL A 121 8.29 -8.00 -1.68
N ALA A 122 7.67 -9.07 -2.19
CA ALA A 122 6.95 -10.06 -1.36
C ALA A 122 7.88 -10.74 -0.33
N ALA A 123 9.15 -10.89 -0.66
CA ALA A 123 10.16 -11.50 0.22
C ALA A 123 10.80 -10.52 1.23
N LEU A 124 10.35 -9.26 1.29
CA LEU A 124 10.75 -8.34 2.34
C LEU A 124 10.12 -8.72 3.69
N VAL A 125 10.79 -8.39 4.77
CA VAL A 125 10.20 -8.44 6.11
C VAL A 125 8.94 -7.57 6.14
N PRO A 126 7.82 -8.02 6.75
CA PRO A 126 6.52 -7.35 6.66
C PRO A 126 6.54 -5.83 6.88
N LEU A 127 7.20 -5.34 7.94
CA LEU A 127 7.30 -3.91 8.24
C LEU A 127 8.12 -3.11 7.21
N GLN A 128 9.08 -3.75 6.53
CA GLN A 128 9.86 -3.11 5.46
C GLN A 128 9.04 -3.06 4.17
N ARG A 129 8.33 -4.14 3.85
CA ARG A 129 7.43 -4.22 2.71
C ARG A 129 6.32 -3.18 2.81
N GLU A 130 5.68 -3.10 3.96
CA GLU A 130 4.65 -2.11 4.27
C GLU A 130 5.13 -0.68 4.00
N ALA A 131 6.25 -0.27 4.62
CA ALA A 131 6.79 1.07 4.45
C ALA A 131 7.14 1.37 2.98
N LEU A 132 7.68 0.37 2.25
CA LEU A 132 8.00 0.50 0.83
C LEU A 132 6.76 0.67 -0.03
N ILE A 133 5.71 -0.13 0.22
CA ILE A 133 4.44 -0.03 -0.53
C ILE A 133 3.81 1.35 -0.33
N LEU A 134 3.72 1.81 0.91
CA LEU A 134 3.15 3.13 1.21
C LEU A 134 3.93 4.27 0.54
N PHE A 135 5.26 4.17 0.48
CA PHE A 135 6.10 5.22 -0.08
C PHE A 135 6.17 5.18 -1.61
N GLU A 136 6.47 4.01 -2.22
CA GLU A 136 6.79 3.90 -3.65
C GLU A 136 5.55 3.63 -4.54
N TYR A 137 4.48 3.06 -3.99
CA TYR A 137 3.30 2.72 -4.76
C TYR A 137 2.08 3.59 -4.45
N GLU A 138 1.99 4.06 -3.22
CA GLU A 138 0.86 4.89 -2.81
C GLU A 138 1.26 6.36 -2.56
N ASP A 139 2.51 6.73 -2.83
CA ASP A 139 3.03 8.12 -2.75
C ASP A 139 2.70 8.84 -1.43
N LEU A 140 2.75 8.11 -0.30
CA LEU A 140 2.60 8.73 1.02
C LEU A 140 3.86 9.47 1.42
N SER A 141 3.70 10.64 2.05
CA SER A 141 4.81 11.31 2.71
C SER A 141 5.34 10.50 3.89
N LEU A 142 6.56 10.78 4.32
CA LEU A 142 7.14 10.09 5.50
C LEU A 142 6.30 10.32 6.76
N GLU A 143 5.70 11.50 6.89
CA GLU A 143 4.81 11.89 7.98
C GLU A 143 3.50 11.08 7.93
N GLU A 144 2.91 10.92 6.74
CA GLU A 144 1.70 10.10 6.54
C GLU A 144 1.99 8.62 6.83
N ILE A 145 3.17 8.11 6.44
CA ILE A 145 3.59 6.74 6.77
C ILE A 145 3.78 6.58 8.27
N ALA A 146 4.42 7.55 8.93
CA ALA A 146 4.59 7.55 10.39
C ALA A 146 3.22 7.52 11.09
N GLN A 147 2.28 8.35 10.65
CA GLN A 147 0.89 8.37 11.14
C GLN A 147 0.18 7.02 10.91
N ALA A 148 0.23 6.49 9.69
CA ALA A 148 -0.45 5.24 9.32
C ALA A 148 0.10 4.02 10.06
N THR A 149 1.41 4.00 10.31
CA THR A 149 2.09 2.85 10.94
C THR A 149 2.27 3.00 12.46
N GLY A 150 1.98 4.19 13.02
CA GLY A 150 2.10 4.45 14.45
C GLY A 150 3.55 4.47 14.95
N VAL A 151 4.53 4.85 14.11
CA VAL A 151 5.95 4.93 14.47
C VAL A 151 6.52 6.32 14.16
N ASP A 152 7.69 6.64 14.70
CA ASP A 152 8.37 7.89 14.41
C ASP A 152 9.02 7.92 13.01
N LEU A 153 9.33 9.13 12.53
CA LEU A 153 9.96 9.35 11.22
C LEU A 153 11.32 8.64 11.06
N GLY A 154 12.07 8.50 12.12
CA GLY A 154 13.36 7.80 12.13
C GLY A 154 13.17 6.32 11.83
N ALA A 155 12.16 5.70 12.45
CA ALA A 155 11.80 4.31 12.19
C ALA A 155 11.31 4.10 10.76
N VAL A 156 10.50 5.01 10.19
CA VAL A 156 10.06 4.95 8.78
C VAL A 156 11.28 4.99 7.85
N LYS A 157 12.16 5.99 8.01
CA LYS A 157 13.39 6.12 7.21
C LYS A 157 14.27 4.87 7.30
N ALA A 158 14.42 4.29 8.50
CA ALA A 158 15.20 3.08 8.71
C ALA A 158 14.57 1.85 8.03
N ARG A 159 13.22 1.72 8.04
CA ARG A 159 12.50 0.65 7.33
C ARG A 159 12.71 0.75 5.83
N LEU A 160 12.53 1.94 5.25
CA LEU A 160 12.74 2.20 3.83
C LEU A 160 14.19 1.96 3.40
N HIS A 161 15.16 2.41 4.20
CA HIS A 161 16.59 2.17 3.92
C HIS A 161 16.90 0.68 3.85
N ARG A 162 16.44 -0.11 4.85
CA ARG A 162 16.64 -1.56 4.89
C ARG A 162 15.90 -2.27 3.74
N ALA A 163 14.67 -1.86 3.42
CA ALA A 163 13.92 -2.40 2.30
C ALA A 163 14.67 -2.22 0.97
N ARG A 164 15.08 -0.99 0.67
CA ARG A 164 15.85 -0.66 -0.54
C ARG A 164 17.19 -1.39 -0.60
N GLY A 165 17.88 -1.53 0.52
CA GLY A 165 19.12 -2.32 0.60
C GLY A 165 18.90 -3.79 0.28
N THR A 166 17.82 -4.39 0.78
CA THR A 166 17.46 -5.79 0.49
C THR A 166 17.05 -5.98 -0.98
N LEU A 167 16.23 -5.07 -1.52
CA LEU A 167 15.85 -5.11 -2.94
C LEU A 167 17.06 -4.97 -3.86
N ARG A 168 17.98 -4.04 -3.58
CA ARG A 168 19.20 -3.86 -4.37
C ARG A 168 20.00 -5.15 -4.44
N ARG A 169 20.20 -5.84 -3.32
CA ARG A 169 20.91 -7.14 -3.30
C ARG A 169 20.18 -8.23 -4.09
N ARG A 170 18.86 -8.33 -3.94
CA ARG A 170 18.06 -9.37 -4.61
C ARG A 170 17.94 -9.14 -6.12
N LEU A 171 17.88 -7.89 -6.56
CA LEU A 171 17.72 -7.52 -7.96
C LEU A 171 19.05 -7.30 -8.69
N ALA A 172 20.18 -7.29 -7.98
CA ALA A 172 21.51 -7.13 -8.58
C ALA A 172 21.80 -8.10 -9.76
N PRO A 173 21.46 -9.40 -9.69
CA PRO A 173 21.67 -10.31 -10.81
C PRO A 173 20.91 -9.89 -12.07
N LEU A 174 19.68 -9.38 -11.94
CA LEU A 174 18.86 -8.93 -13.05
C LEU A 174 19.37 -7.63 -13.69
N MET A 175 20.05 -6.80 -12.91
CA MET A 175 20.68 -5.57 -13.41
C MET A 175 22.01 -5.83 -14.09
N ALA A 176 22.71 -6.92 -13.73
CA ALA A 176 23.98 -7.32 -14.34
C ALA A 176 23.80 -7.97 -15.74
N THR A 177 22.60 -8.46 -16.07
CA THR A 177 22.28 -9.12 -17.35
C THR A 177 21.92 -8.12 -18.46
N ARG A 178 22.34 -6.86 -18.38
CA ARG A 178 22.20 -5.90 -19.47
C ARG A 178 23.24 -6.24 -20.55
N PRO A 179 22.82 -6.77 -21.74
CA PRO A 179 23.78 -6.99 -22.81
C PRO A 179 24.37 -5.64 -23.17
N ALA A 180 25.70 -5.57 -23.15
CA ALA A 180 26.43 -4.45 -23.72
C ALA A 180 25.95 -4.28 -25.16
N GLN A 181 25.23 -3.20 -25.45
CA GLN A 181 24.93 -2.82 -26.81
C GLN A 181 26.27 -2.68 -27.53
N ARG A 182 26.53 -3.64 -28.43
CA ARG A 182 27.64 -3.58 -29.39
C ARG A 182 27.62 -2.21 -30.05
N ARG A 183 28.63 -1.42 -29.76
CA ARG A 183 29.07 -0.36 -30.66
C ARG A 183 29.56 -1.05 -31.92
N LEU A 184 28.74 -1.10 -32.96
CA LEU A 184 29.18 -1.35 -34.30
C LEU A 184 29.58 -0.02 -34.91
N SER A 185 30.86 0.10 -35.14
CA SER A 185 31.50 1.14 -35.96
C SER A 185 31.04 1.00 -37.40
#